data_ad305958d889d7708db91b219cbe7e66
#
_entry.id   ad305958d889d7708db91b219cbe7e66
#
_cell.length_a   1.000
_cell.length_b   1.000
_cell.length_c   1.000
_cell.angle_alpha   90.00
_cell.angle_beta   90.00
_cell.angle_gamma   90.00
#
_symmetry.space_group_name_H-M   'P 1'
#
loop_
_entity.id
_entity.type
_entity.pdbx_description
1 polymer ?
#
loop_
_entity_poly.entity_id
_entity_poly.type
_entity_poly.pdbx_seq_one_letter_code
_entity_poly.pdbx_strand_id
1 'polypeptide(L)'
;MLSAPFILFLMEVKTLFGLNLKRFRKEKHLSQEQLSEKVEISVKHLSKIERGLTFVSSDLLEKISNNLGVSVARLFCTENESIYDDSIIKKFDRITEVHLIRAMEGIKGDIRKYDYEQ
;
A
#
# COMPACT_ATOMS: atom_id res chain seq x y z
N MET A 1 9.92 5.10 28.47
CA MET A 1 9.33 5.64 27.24
C MET A 1 9.63 4.70 26.08
N LEU A 2 8.59 4.19 25.44
CA LEU A 2 8.76 3.28 24.31
C LEU A 2 9.27 4.05 23.09
N SER A 3 10.22 3.49 22.35
CA SER A 3 10.69 4.08 21.10
C SER A 3 9.58 4.08 20.05
N ALA A 4 9.60 5.02 19.11
CA ALA A 4 8.63 5.08 18.02
C ALA A 4 8.51 3.76 17.25
N PRO A 5 9.59 3.03 16.89
CA PRO A 5 9.48 1.71 16.28
C PRO A 5 8.74 0.68 17.12
N PHE A 6 8.86 0.75 18.44
CA PHE A 6 8.17 -0.19 19.33
C PHE A 6 6.66 0.11 19.40
N ILE A 7 6.27 1.39 19.42
CA ILE A 7 4.86 1.80 19.37
C ILE A 7 4.21 1.33 18.08
N LEU A 8 4.90 1.47 16.94
CA LEU A 8 4.43 1.03 15.64
C LEU A 8 4.27 -0.49 15.57
N PHE A 9 5.17 -1.24 16.22
CA PHE A 9 5.07 -2.69 16.32
C PHE A 9 3.82 -3.15 17.07
N LEU A 10 3.37 -2.37 18.07
CA LEU A 10 2.17 -2.66 18.85
C LEU A 10 0.88 -2.17 18.20
N MET A 11 0.97 -1.39 17.13
CA MET A 11 -0.19 -0.83 16.44
C MET A 11 -0.94 -1.92 15.67
N GLU A 12 -2.25 -2.01 15.91
CA GLU A 12 -3.10 -2.92 15.16
C GLU A 12 -3.16 -2.56 13.68
N VAL A 13 -3.25 -3.56 12.83
CA VAL A 13 -3.33 -3.41 11.37
C VAL A 13 -4.48 -2.47 10.96
N LYS A 14 -5.64 -2.61 11.57
CA LYS A 14 -6.81 -1.76 11.29
C LYS A 14 -6.53 -0.28 11.60
N THR A 15 -5.86 -0.02 12.72
CA THR A 15 -5.52 1.33 13.14
C THR A 15 -4.49 1.95 12.19
N LEU A 16 -3.43 1.23 11.89
CA LEU A 16 -2.39 1.68 10.97
C LEU A 16 -2.97 1.98 9.58
N PHE A 17 -3.74 1.06 9.05
CA PHE A 17 -4.40 1.22 7.75
C PHE A 17 -5.33 2.44 7.74
N GLY A 18 -6.18 2.57 8.76
CA GLY A 18 -7.12 3.68 8.87
C GLY A 18 -6.44 5.03 8.92
N LEU A 19 -5.36 5.16 9.68
CA LEU A 19 -4.56 6.40 9.75
C LEU A 19 -3.94 6.74 8.40
N ASN A 20 -3.35 5.78 7.73
CA ASN A 20 -2.76 5.98 6.42
C ASN A 20 -3.80 6.34 5.36
N LEU A 21 -4.95 5.66 5.37
CA LEU A 21 -6.06 5.96 4.47
C LEU A 21 -6.51 7.41 4.63
N LYS A 22 -6.74 7.85 5.86
CA LYS A 22 -7.13 9.22 6.17
C LYS A 22 -6.08 10.23 5.70
N ARG A 23 -4.80 9.94 5.94
CA ARG A 23 -3.69 10.78 5.50
C ARG A 23 -3.66 10.93 3.99
N PHE A 24 -3.66 9.84 3.25
CA PHE A 24 -3.64 9.88 1.78
C PHE A 24 -4.89 10.52 1.20
N ARG A 25 -6.05 10.29 1.81
CA ARG A 25 -7.28 10.97 1.41
C ARG A 25 -7.15 12.49 1.51
N LYS A 26 -6.63 12.97 2.64
CA LYS A 26 -6.41 14.40 2.87
C LYS A 26 -5.35 14.99 1.93
N GLU A 27 -4.28 14.26 1.66
CA GLU A 27 -3.26 14.67 0.69
C GLU A 27 -3.84 14.85 -0.72
N LYS A 28 -4.86 14.07 -1.06
CA LYS A 28 -5.59 14.21 -2.33
C LYS A 28 -6.73 15.23 -2.26
N HIS A 29 -6.86 15.95 -1.15
CA HIS A 29 -7.92 16.95 -0.94
C HIS A 29 -9.34 16.40 -1.10
N LEU A 30 -9.54 15.12 -0.73
CA LEU A 30 -10.83 14.48 -0.79
C LEU A 30 -11.52 14.48 0.56
N SER A 31 -12.82 14.79 0.59
CA SER A 31 -13.65 14.57 1.77
C SER A 31 -13.96 13.08 1.93
N GLN A 32 -14.48 12.70 3.09
CA GLN A 32 -14.97 11.33 3.29
C GLN A 32 -16.09 10.99 2.30
N GLU A 33 -16.99 11.94 2.04
CA GLU A 33 -18.07 11.78 1.05
C GLU A 33 -17.52 11.51 -0.35
N GLN A 34 -16.56 12.30 -0.77
CA GLN A 34 -15.94 12.17 -2.09
C GLN A 34 -15.22 10.84 -2.28
N LEU A 35 -14.43 10.42 -1.31
CA LEU A 35 -13.74 9.13 -1.41
C LEU A 35 -14.73 7.96 -1.32
N SER A 36 -15.70 8.01 -0.41
CA SER A 36 -16.69 6.94 -0.27
C SER A 36 -17.48 6.71 -1.56
N GLU A 37 -17.84 7.80 -2.25
CA GLU A 37 -18.49 7.72 -3.56
C GLU A 37 -17.59 7.05 -4.61
N LYS A 38 -16.32 7.44 -4.65
CA LYS A 38 -15.35 6.87 -5.60
C LYS A 38 -15.10 5.38 -5.41
N VAL A 39 -15.08 4.92 -4.17
CA VAL A 39 -14.84 3.52 -3.84
C VAL A 39 -16.12 2.72 -3.55
N GLU A 40 -17.27 3.36 -3.77
CA GLU A 40 -18.60 2.74 -3.72
C GLU A 40 -18.96 2.15 -2.35
N ILE A 41 -18.65 2.87 -1.28
CA ILE A 41 -19.06 2.52 0.09
C ILE A 41 -19.79 3.68 0.75
N SER A 42 -20.47 3.43 1.86
CA SER A 42 -21.10 4.51 2.63
C SER A 42 -20.05 5.36 3.35
N VAL A 43 -20.36 6.62 3.62
CA VAL A 43 -19.52 7.51 4.44
C VAL A 43 -19.31 6.92 5.82
N LYS A 44 -20.34 6.32 6.40
CA LYS A 44 -20.28 5.65 7.71
C LYS A 44 -19.26 4.51 7.69
N HIS A 45 -19.24 3.71 6.62
CA HIS A 45 -18.28 2.62 6.46
C HIS A 45 -16.85 3.17 6.35
N LEU A 46 -16.63 4.18 5.52
CA LEU A 46 -15.32 4.82 5.38
C LEU A 46 -14.85 5.41 6.72
N SER A 47 -15.72 6.09 7.44
CA SER A 47 -15.40 6.63 8.76
C SER A 47 -14.96 5.55 9.75
N LYS A 48 -15.62 4.39 9.76
CA LYS A 48 -15.22 3.25 10.60
C LYS A 48 -13.86 2.70 10.23
N ILE A 49 -13.55 2.61 8.92
CA ILE A 49 -12.24 2.17 8.44
C ILE A 49 -11.17 3.13 8.91
N GLU A 50 -11.35 4.43 8.72
CA GLU A 50 -10.38 5.45 9.12
C GLU A 50 -10.15 5.50 10.63
N ARG A 51 -11.14 5.14 11.43
CA ARG A 51 -11.01 5.06 12.90
C ARG A 51 -10.45 3.73 13.40
N GLY A 52 -10.15 2.79 12.50
CA GLY A 52 -9.61 1.49 12.88
C GLY A 52 -10.63 0.54 13.48
N LEU A 53 -11.93 0.78 13.30
CA LEU A 53 -13.00 -0.05 13.85
C LEU A 53 -13.36 -1.25 12.98
N THR A 54 -13.05 -1.19 11.70
CA THR A 54 -13.29 -2.26 10.74
C THR A 54 -12.16 -2.29 9.70
N PHE A 55 -12.06 -3.40 8.98
CA PHE A 55 -11.08 -3.56 7.92
C PHE A 55 -11.76 -3.63 6.54
N VAL A 56 -10.96 -3.70 5.49
CA VAL A 56 -11.41 -3.69 4.10
C VAL A 56 -11.31 -5.08 3.49
N SER A 57 -12.18 -5.37 2.52
CA SER A 57 -12.01 -6.52 1.65
C SER A 57 -10.87 -6.28 0.65
N SER A 58 -10.38 -7.33 0.01
CA SER A 58 -9.36 -7.20 -1.03
C SER A 58 -9.82 -6.32 -2.19
N ASP A 59 -11.08 -6.44 -2.59
CA ASP A 59 -11.65 -5.62 -3.67
C ASP A 59 -11.71 -4.14 -3.30
N LEU A 60 -12.12 -3.83 -2.08
CA LEU A 60 -12.15 -2.45 -1.57
C LEU A 60 -10.73 -1.89 -1.44
N LEU A 61 -9.79 -2.70 -0.99
CA LEU A 61 -8.38 -2.32 -0.89
C LEU A 61 -7.82 -1.90 -2.26
N GLU A 62 -8.09 -2.65 -3.30
CA GLU A 62 -7.70 -2.32 -4.67
C GLU A 62 -8.34 -1.01 -5.14
N LYS A 63 -9.63 -0.82 -4.89
CA LYS A 63 -10.33 0.42 -5.24
C LYS A 63 -9.74 1.64 -4.54
N ILE A 64 -9.43 1.50 -3.26
CA ILE A 64 -8.79 2.57 -2.47
C ILE A 64 -7.41 2.89 -3.05
N SER A 65 -6.58 1.90 -3.26
CA SER A 65 -5.24 2.05 -3.83
C SER A 65 -5.29 2.77 -5.19
N ASN A 66 -6.16 2.32 -6.09
CA ASN A 66 -6.31 2.89 -7.42
C ASN A 66 -6.83 4.33 -7.38
N ASN A 67 -7.83 4.62 -6.55
CA ASN A 67 -8.42 5.95 -6.48
C ASN A 67 -7.51 6.97 -5.79
N LEU A 68 -6.70 6.54 -4.83
CA LEU A 68 -5.73 7.42 -4.17
C LEU A 68 -4.40 7.50 -4.91
N GLY A 69 -4.15 6.64 -5.88
CA GLY A 69 -2.88 6.59 -6.61
C GLY A 69 -1.70 6.21 -5.72
N VAL A 70 -1.93 5.39 -4.71
CA VAL A 70 -0.89 4.88 -3.81
C VAL A 70 -0.85 3.37 -3.88
N SER A 71 0.34 2.79 -3.72
CA SER A 71 0.46 1.33 -3.70
C SER A 71 -0.18 0.76 -2.43
N VAL A 72 -0.65 -0.49 -2.51
CA VAL A 72 -1.19 -1.20 -1.35
C VAL A 72 -0.17 -1.22 -0.20
N ALA A 73 1.10 -1.44 -0.51
CA ALA A 73 2.17 -1.46 0.49
C ALA A 73 2.25 -0.15 1.29
N ARG A 74 2.09 1.00 0.63
CA ARG A 74 2.14 2.30 1.30
C ARG A 74 1.01 2.52 2.29
N LEU A 75 -0.11 1.87 2.08
CA LEU A 75 -1.24 1.92 3.02
C LEU A 75 -0.93 1.21 4.35
N PHE A 76 0.10 0.39 4.39
CA PHE A 76 0.57 -0.33 5.58
C PHE A 76 1.94 0.16 6.07
N CYS A 77 2.50 1.20 5.45
CA CYS A 77 3.77 1.79 5.87
C CYS A 77 3.57 2.76 7.04
N THR A 78 4.59 2.87 7.87
CA THR A 78 4.64 3.87 8.93
C THR A 78 5.30 5.15 8.40
N GLU A 79 5.00 6.30 9.02
CA GLU A 79 5.60 7.58 8.62
C GLU A 79 7.13 7.58 8.71
N ASN A 80 7.69 6.75 9.59
CA ASN A 80 9.14 6.64 9.75
C ASN A 80 9.81 5.84 8.62
N GLU A 81 9.05 5.09 7.85
CA GLU A 81 9.57 4.40 6.67
C GLU A 81 9.69 5.32 5.45
N SER A 82 9.12 6.51 5.53
CA SER A 82 9.31 7.58 4.55
C SER A 82 10.65 8.33 4.72
N ILE A 83 11.54 7.87 5.61
CA ILE A 83 12.92 8.36 5.72
C ILE A 83 13.75 7.98 4.48
N TYR A 84 13.20 7.23 3.57
CA TYR A 84 13.82 7.06 2.28
C TYR A 84 13.68 8.36 1.49
N ASP A 85 14.76 9.13 1.48
CA ASP A 85 14.94 10.25 0.59
C ASP A 85 14.49 9.85 -0.83
N ASP A 86 13.77 10.72 -1.50
CA ASP A 86 13.30 10.50 -2.87
C ASP A 86 14.42 10.02 -3.81
N SER A 87 15.66 10.40 -3.53
CA SER A 87 16.82 9.94 -4.26
C SER A 87 17.10 8.45 -4.06
N ILE A 88 16.83 7.92 -2.86
CA ILE A 88 16.98 6.49 -2.54
C ILE A 88 15.86 5.68 -3.18
N ILE A 89 14.62 6.19 -3.12
CA ILE A 89 13.47 5.56 -3.76
C ILE A 89 13.70 5.45 -5.27
N LYS A 90 14.18 6.51 -5.92
CA LYS A 90 14.52 6.51 -7.35
C LYS A 90 15.64 5.53 -7.69
N LYS A 91 16.62 5.36 -6.81
CA LYS A 91 17.67 4.34 -6.96
C LYS A 91 17.11 2.94 -6.82
N PHE A 92 16.21 2.72 -5.85
CA PHE A 92 15.53 1.45 -5.66
C PHE A 92 14.66 1.09 -6.86
N ASP A 93 13.92 2.05 -7.41
CA ASP A 93 13.10 1.83 -8.58
C ASP A 93 13.94 1.39 -9.78
N ARG A 94 15.10 2.02 -10.01
CA ARG A 94 16.02 1.60 -11.06
C ARG A 94 16.59 0.20 -10.83
N ILE A 95 17.02 -0.11 -9.61
CA ILE A 95 17.56 -1.43 -9.25
C ILE A 95 16.48 -2.49 -9.37
N THR A 96 15.28 -2.20 -8.88
CA THR A 96 14.13 -3.10 -8.95
C THR A 96 13.71 -3.36 -10.39
N GLU A 97 13.71 -2.31 -11.23
CA GLU A 97 13.38 -2.43 -12.64
C GLU A 97 14.39 -3.32 -13.38
N VAL A 98 15.67 -3.13 -13.15
CA VAL A 98 16.74 -3.98 -13.72
C VAL A 98 16.63 -5.42 -13.20
N HIS A 99 16.41 -5.61 -11.90
CA HIS A 99 16.25 -6.93 -11.33
C HIS A 99 14.98 -7.63 -11.80
N LEU A 100 13.89 -6.88 -11.97
CA LEU A 100 12.64 -7.41 -12.52
C LEU A 100 12.84 -7.90 -13.96
N ILE A 101 13.49 -7.11 -14.80
CA ILE A 101 13.81 -7.47 -16.18
C ILE A 101 14.67 -8.75 -16.21
N ARG A 102 15.71 -8.82 -15.39
CA ARG A 102 16.57 -10.01 -15.28
C ARG A 102 15.83 -11.23 -14.76
N ALA A 103 14.94 -11.06 -13.78
CA ALA A 103 14.11 -12.13 -13.26
C ALA A 103 13.14 -12.64 -14.33
N MET A 104 12.54 -11.74 -15.11
CA MET A 104 11.65 -12.11 -16.21
C MET A 104 12.39 -12.87 -17.31
N GLU A 105 13.61 -12.48 -17.65
CA GLU A 105 14.46 -13.20 -18.60
C GLU A 105 14.88 -14.58 -18.05
N GLY A 106 15.21 -14.66 -16.76
CA GLY A 106 15.51 -15.92 -16.08
C GLY A 106 14.31 -16.85 -16.03
N ILE A 107 13.11 -16.35 -15.73
CA ILE A 107 11.87 -17.12 -15.73
C ILE A 107 11.57 -17.67 -17.13
N LYS A 108 11.76 -16.90 -18.17
CA LYS A 108 11.61 -17.38 -19.58
C LYS A 108 12.55 -18.53 -19.89
N GLY A 109 13.79 -18.48 -19.40
CA GLY A 109 14.75 -19.57 -19.53
C GLY A 109 14.33 -20.82 -18.76
N ASP A 110 13.88 -20.64 -17.53
CA ASP A 110 13.45 -21.72 -16.64
C ASP A 110 12.15 -22.37 -17.12
N ILE A 111 11.19 -21.62 -17.62
CA ILE A 111 9.96 -22.16 -18.21
C ILE A 111 10.28 -23.04 -19.42
N ARG A 112 11.19 -22.62 -20.27
CA ARG A 112 11.64 -23.45 -21.41
C ARG A 112 12.28 -24.76 -20.95
N LYS A 113 13.02 -24.73 -19.85
CA LYS A 113 13.64 -25.91 -19.27
C LYS A 113 12.59 -26.90 -18.74
N TYR A 114 11.54 -26.39 -18.09
CA TYR A 114 10.45 -27.22 -17.57
C TYR A 114 9.57 -27.82 -18.69
N ASP A 115 9.36 -27.10 -19.78
CA ASP A 115 8.58 -27.60 -20.92
C ASP A 115 9.26 -28.78 -21.64
N TYR A 116 10.58 -28.91 -21.52
CA TYR A 116 11.32 -30.01 -22.09
C TYR A 116 11.44 -31.24 -21.17
N GLU A 117 11.15 -31.12 -19.90
CA GLU A 117 11.22 -32.23 -18.92
C GLU A 117 9.85 -32.90 -18.70
N GLN A 118 8.79 -32.40 -19.30
CA GLN A 118 7.44 -33.00 -19.29
C GLN A 118 7.16 -33.75 -20.59
#